data_db3f0dacfbc5740453646dfe72937001
#
_entry.id   db3f0dacfbc5740453646dfe72937001
#
_cell.length_a   1.000
_cell.length_b   1.000
_cell.length_c   1.000
_cell.angle_alpha   90.00
_cell.angle_beta   90.00
_cell.angle_gamma   90.00
#
_symmetry.space_group_name_H-M   'P 1'
#
loop_
_entity.id
_entity.type
_entity.pdbx_description
1 polymer ?
#
loop_
_entity_poly.entity_id
_entity_poly.type
_entity_poly.pdbx_seq_one_letter_code
_entity_poly.pdbx_strand_id
1 'polypeptide(L)'
;MASDERDGRVPLTVLTVLALAAGAAWWRAAAPEPGAATAVPAPPASAEPIARTWRVDPSTGDAWPARPGRDPTPLALRAPATAPDRSVVIRVEDDGTSRVLQVSHVVWRETSDLTPDRPPVVRQVNPSRGDDYRLTVSCSGDGAVAVQLSGTGSGDARRFLRCGGRLELPLLGDTGAPVLVRFTGVRGRAELDARLEALY
;
A
#
# COMPACT_ATOMS: atom_id res chain seq x y z
N MET A 1 48.85 22.13 42.72
CA MET A 1 48.46 22.77 41.46
C MET A 1 47.23 22.03 40.95
N ALA A 2 46.04 22.48 41.32
CA ALA A 2 44.78 21.93 40.88
C ALA A 2 44.20 22.91 39.84
N SER A 3 44.27 22.54 38.57
CA SER A 3 43.81 23.37 37.45
C SER A 3 42.31 23.28 37.32
N ASP A 4 41.75 24.43 37.23
CA ASP A 4 40.37 24.84 37.13
C ASP A 4 39.71 24.34 35.83
N GLU A 5 38.93 23.25 35.91
CA GLU A 5 38.26 22.59 34.75
C GLU A 5 36.76 22.93 34.71
N ARG A 6 36.37 24.05 35.32
CA ARG A 6 34.95 24.43 35.47
C ARG A 6 34.41 25.44 34.44
N ASP A 7 35.28 26.12 33.68
CA ASP A 7 34.83 27.23 32.81
C ASP A 7 34.36 26.84 31.40
N GLY A 8 34.48 25.56 31.01
CA GLY A 8 34.12 25.15 29.64
C GLY A 8 32.65 24.69 29.45
N ARG A 9 31.91 24.43 30.53
CA ARG A 9 30.56 23.82 30.41
C ARG A 9 29.42 24.83 30.34
N VAL A 10 29.62 26.03 30.82
CA VAL A 10 28.59 27.08 30.82
C VAL A 10 28.23 27.59 29.41
N PRO A 11 29.18 27.80 28.49
CA PRO A 11 28.85 28.31 27.15
C PRO A 11 28.05 27.28 26.30
N LEU A 12 28.26 25.97 26.50
CA LEU A 12 27.58 24.94 25.72
C LEU A 12 26.10 24.82 26.08
N THR A 13 25.76 24.89 27.35
CA THR A 13 24.38 24.87 27.82
C THR A 13 23.57 26.10 27.36
N VAL A 14 24.21 27.28 27.40
CA VAL A 14 23.58 28.52 26.92
C VAL A 14 23.31 28.47 25.42
N LEU A 15 24.22 27.96 24.61
CA LEU A 15 24.06 27.80 23.18
C LEU A 15 22.93 26.79 22.84
N THR A 16 22.84 25.70 23.59
CA THR A 16 21.77 24.70 23.38
C THR A 16 20.41 25.27 23.68
N VAL A 17 20.25 26.02 24.77
CA VAL A 17 18.97 26.65 25.13
C VAL A 17 18.56 27.70 24.10
N LEU A 18 19.51 28.52 23.60
CA LEU A 18 19.24 29.51 22.56
C LEU A 18 18.82 28.84 21.25
N ALA A 19 19.44 27.72 20.84
CA ALA A 19 19.10 26.99 19.65
C ALA A 19 17.66 26.38 19.74
N LEU A 20 17.33 25.82 20.91
CA LEU A 20 15.98 25.29 21.14
C LEU A 20 14.91 26.38 21.16
N ALA A 21 15.19 27.54 21.76
CA ALA A 21 14.28 28.67 21.77
C ALA A 21 14.05 29.23 20.36
N ALA A 22 15.11 29.37 19.57
CA ALA A 22 15.02 29.81 18.18
C ALA A 22 14.24 28.82 17.32
N GLY A 23 14.48 27.53 17.50
CA GLY A 23 13.74 26.45 16.81
C GLY A 23 12.25 26.45 17.13
N ALA A 24 11.91 26.63 18.40
CA ALA A 24 10.51 26.72 18.84
C ALA A 24 9.80 27.99 18.32
N ALA A 25 10.50 29.11 18.28
CA ALA A 25 9.96 30.36 17.72
C ALA A 25 9.74 30.24 16.21
N TRP A 26 10.71 29.66 15.49
CA TRP A 26 10.57 29.40 14.05
C TRP A 26 9.41 28.44 13.73
N TRP A 27 9.28 27.37 14.50
CA TRP A 27 8.19 26.40 14.36
C TRP A 27 6.81 27.06 14.56
N ARG A 28 6.67 27.94 15.55
CA ARG A 28 5.42 28.70 15.76
C ARG A 28 5.12 29.70 14.65
N ALA A 29 6.16 30.32 14.07
CA ALA A 29 5.98 31.27 12.97
C ALA A 29 5.69 30.58 11.63
N ALA A 30 6.21 29.36 11.44
CA ALA A 30 6.04 28.56 10.23
C ALA A 30 4.84 27.57 10.31
N ALA A 31 4.20 27.42 11.48
CA ALA A 31 3.02 26.59 11.60
C ALA A 31 1.91 27.18 10.70
N PRO A 32 1.32 26.39 9.78
CA PRO A 32 0.20 26.87 8.99
C PRO A 32 -0.91 27.28 9.97
N GLU A 33 -1.42 28.50 9.81
CA GLU A 33 -2.59 28.91 10.57
C GLU A 33 -3.70 27.88 10.32
N PRO A 34 -4.39 27.37 11.38
CA PRO A 34 -5.56 26.56 11.19
C PRO A 34 -6.54 27.42 10.39
N GLY A 35 -6.58 27.17 9.07
CA GLY A 35 -7.37 27.94 8.13
C GLY A 35 -8.78 28.00 8.65
N ALA A 36 -9.31 29.23 8.73
CA ALA A 36 -10.72 29.47 9.01
C ALA A 36 -11.51 28.55 8.08
N ALA A 37 -12.16 27.54 8.66
CA ALA A 37 -13.00 26.61 7.92
C ALA A 37 -14.04 27.46 7.19
N THR A 38 -13.85 27.66 5.90
CA THR A 38 -14.87 28.25 5.03
C THR A 38 -16.06 27.31 5.19
N ALA A 39 -17.14 27.81 5.80
CA ALA A 39 -18.36 27.06 6.02
C ALA A 39 -18.85 26.55 4.67
N VAL A 40 -18.57 25.29 4.36
CA VAL A 40 -19.15 24.59 3.21
C VAL A 40 -20.63 24.49 3.51
N PRO A 41 -21.54 24.96 2.61
CA PRO A 41 -22.97 24.83 2.82
C PRO A 41 -23.31 23.37 3.12
N ALA A 42 -24.04 23.15 4.23
CA ALA A 42 -24.44 21.81 4.66
C ALA A 42 -25.19 21.12 3.50
N PRO A 43 -24.81 19.91 3.11
CA PRO A 43 -25.55 19.13 2.13
C PRO A 43 -26.95 18.82 2.66
N PRO A 44 -27.98 18.68 1.77
CA PRO A 44 -29.33 18.41 2.19
C PRO A 44 -29.39 17.10 3.01
N ALA A 45 -30.14 17.13 4.10
CA ALA A 45 -30.22 16.14 5.17
C ALA A 45 -30.88 14.78 4.79
N SER A 46 -30.59 14.21 3.63
CA SER A 46 -31.19 12.95 3.17
C SER A 46 -30.21 11.99 2.46
N ALA A 47 -28.90 12.21 2.59
CA ALA A 47 -27.95 11.25 2.10
C ALA A 47 -27.58 10.30 3.26
N GLU A 48 -27.88 9.01 3.11
CA GLU A 48 -27.34 7.99 4.01
C GLU A 48 -25.83 8.18 4.18
N PRO A 49 -25.31 8.06 5.42
CA PRO A 49 -23.90 8.24 5.69
C PRO A 49 -23.09 7.18 4.94
N ILE A 50 -22.55 7.54 3.80
CA ILE A 50 -21.65 6.69 3.06
C ILE A 50 -20.31 6.77 3.79
N ALA A 51 -20.06 5.82 4.68
CA ALA A 51 -18.76 5.66 5.32
C ALA A 51 -17.67 5.67 4.23
N ARG A 52 -16.89 6.75 4.17
CA ARG A 52 -15.91 6.96 3.11
C ARG A 52 -14.63 6.23 3.49
N THR A 53 -14.34 5.17 2.76
CA THR A 53 -13.07 4.44 2.90
C THR A 53 -12.08 4.97 1.88
N TRP A 54 -10.92 5.35 2.36
CA TRP A 54 -9.83 5.90 1.55
C TRP A 54 -8.61 5.00 1.62
N ARG A 55 -7.91 4.89 0.50
CA ARG A 55 -6.55 4.34 0.47
C ARG A 55 -5.59 5.50 0.38
N VAL A 56 -4.57 5.52 1.23
CA VAL A 56 -3.59 6.59 1.33
C VAL A 56 -2.20 6.01 1.07
N ASP A 57 -1.41 6.70 0.26
CA ASP A 57 0.03 6.48 0.16
C ASP A 57 0.73 7.27 1.27
N PRO A 58 1.31 6.60 2.28
CA PRO A 58 1.94 7.31 3.40
C PRO A 58 3.24 8.03 3.01
N SER A 59 3.80 7.78 1.82
CA SER A 59 5.04 8.43 1.35
C SER A 59 4.76 9.75 0.64
N THR A 60 3.66 9.86 -0.10
CA THR A 60 3.29 11.05 -0.85
C THR A 60 2.11 11.81 -0.22
N GLY A 61 1.33 11.14 0.64
CA GLY A 61 0.06 11.66 1.18
C GLY A 61 -1.10 11.60 0.20
N ASP A 62 -0.91 11.05 -1.01
CA ASP A 62 -1.98 10.89 -1.98
C ASP A 62 -3.07 9.97 -1.45
N ALA A 63 -4.33 10.37 -1.62
CA ALA A 63 -5.48 9.62 -1.17
C ALA A 63 -6.48 9.38 -2.30
N TRP A 64 -6.96 8.14 -2.41
CA TRP A 64 -8.02 7.78 -3.37
C TRP A 64 -9.08 6.90 -2.71
N PRO A 65 -10.33 6.94 -3.20
CA PRO A 65 -11.41 6.14 -2.62
C PRO A 65 -11.10 4.65 -2.67
N ALA A 66 -11.18 3.96 -1.52
CA ALA A 66 -11.13 2.52 -1.45
C ALA A 66 -12.56 1.98 -1.53
N ARG A 67 -12.89 1.30 -2.61
CA ARG A 67 -14.20 0.65 -2.76
C ARG A 67 -14.10 -0.80 -2.33
N PRO A 68 -14.85 -1.24 -1.31
CA PRO A 68 -14.93 -2.66 -0.99
C PRO A 68 -15.68 -3.40 -2.11
N GLY A 69 -15.03 -4.38 -2.76
CA GLY A 69 -15.69 -5.45 -3.49
C GLY A 69 -16.32 -5.15 -4.85
N ARG A 70 -15.98 -4.06 -5.51
CA ARG A 70 -16.45 -3.82 -6.88
C ARG A 70 -15.29 -3.40 -7.78
N ASP A 71 -15.15 -4.09 -8.90
CA ASP A 71 -14.24 -3.75 -9.98
C ASP A 71 -14.35 -2.27 -10.37
N PRO A 72 -13.24 -1.58 -10.64
CA PRO A 72 -13.28 -0.20 -11.08
C PRO A 72 -13.94 -0.13 -12.46
N THR A 73 -15.16 0.39 -12.51
CA THR A 73 -15.74 0.89 -13.75
C THR A 73 -14.80 1.96 -14.34
N PRO A 74 -14.62 2.03 -15.67
CA PRO A 74 -13.58 2.84 -16.33
C PRO A 74 -13.63 4.36 -16.15
N LEU A 75 -14.48 4.86 -15.27
CA LEU A 75 -14.56 6.27 -14.83
C LEU A 75 -13.84 6.54 -13.50
N ALA A 76 -13.11 5.57 -12.97
CA ALA A 76 -12.27 5.80 -11.80
C ALA A 76 -11.17 6.78 -12.17
N LEU A 77 -11.08 7.88 -11.43
CA LEU A 77 -9.90 8.71 -11.31
C LEU A 77 -8.67 7.80 -11.41
N ARG A 78 -7.89 8.04 -12.44
CA ARG A 78 -6.73 7.28 -12.85
C ARG A 78 -5.89 6.95 -11.61
N ALA A 79 -5.95 5.70 -11.17
CA ALA A 79 -4.99 5.24 -10.19
C ALA A 79 -3.59 5.60 -10.71
N PRO A 80 -2.69 6.10 -9.87
CA PRO A 80 -1.36 6.45 -10.32
C PRO A 80 -0.79 5.26 -11.10
N ALA A 81 -0.16 5.52 -12.23
CA ALA A 81 0.36 4.51 -13.16
C ALA A 81 1.29 3.49 -12.45
N THR A 82 1.77 3.87 -11.29
CA THR A 82 2.54 3.01 -10.39
C THR A 82 1.85 3.07 -9.03
N ALA A 83 1.13 2.00 -8.67
CA ALA A 83 0.56 1.90 -7.33
C ALA A 83 1.70 1.96 -6.29
N PRO A 84 1.53 2.67 -5.17
CA PRO A 84 2.57 2.85 -4.17
C PRO A 84 3.00 1.52 -3.56
N ASP A 85 4.26 1.44 -3.11
CA ASP A 85 4.81 0.25 -2.45
C ASP A 85 4.22 0.04 -1.06
N ARG A 86 3.67 1.09 -0.48
CA ARG A 86 2.92 1.03 0.79
C ARG A 86 1.57 1.70 0.61
N SER A 87 0.56 1.17 1.27
CA SER A 87 -0.73 1.84 1.34
C SER A 87 -1.41 1.61 2.70
N VAL A 88 -2.17 2.60 3.12
CA VAL A 88 -2.98 2.56 4.33
C VAL A 88 -4.43 2.74 3.93
N VAL A 89 -5.29 1.83 4.36
CA VAL A 89 -6.74 1.96 4.18
C VAL A 89 -7.30 2.57 5.45
N ILE A 90 -7.91 3.73 5.33
CA ILE A 90 -8.57 4.44 6.44
C ILE A 90 -10.06 4.54 6.17
N ARG A 91 -10.85 4.47 7.23
CA ARG A 91 -12.26 4.83 7.22
C ARG A 91 -12.40 6.16 7.95
N VAL A 92 -13.12 7.08 7.33
CA VAL A 92 -13.53 8.32 7.96
C VAL A 92 -14.98 8.14 8.42
N GLU A 93 -15.21 8.25 9.72
CA GLU A 93 -16.53 8.19 10.33
C GLU A 93 -17.22 9.56 10.22
N ASP A 94 -18.53 9.60 10.44
CA ASP A 94 -19.33 10.82 10.26
C ASP A 94 -18.99 11.94 11.28
N ASP A 95 -18.39 11.56 12.42
CA ASP A 95 -17.89 12.48 13.44
C ASP A 95 -16.53 13.12 13.09
N GLY A 96 -15.97 12.79 11.90
CA GLY A 96 -14.67 13.26 11.45
C GLY A 96 -13.48 12.44 12.01
N THR A 97 -13.73 11.42 12.84
CA THR A 97 -12.66 10.53 13.29
C THR A 97 -12.19 9.63 12.16
N SER A 98 -10.90 9.26 12.20
CA SER A 98 -10.30 8.36 11.22
C SER A 98 -9.82 7.09 11.89
N ARG A 99 -10.16 5.95 11.30
CA ARG A 99 -9.72 4.63 11.75
C ARG A 99 -8.91 3.94 10.66
N VAL A 100 -7.71 3.48 11.00
CA VAL A 100 -6.93 2.60 10.13
C VAL A 100 -7.58 1.24 10.09
N LEU A 101 -7.91 0.76 8.90
CA LEU A 101 -8.50 -0.55 8.67
C LEU A 101 -7.45 -1.59 8.27
N GLN A 102 -6.48 -1.18 7.48
CA GLN A 102 -5.47 -2.07 6.93
C GLN A 102 -4.23 -1.28 6.53
N VAL A 103 -3.08 -1.86 6.77
CA VAL A 103 -1.79 -1.40 6.23
C VAL A 103 -1.30 -2.48 5.27
N SER A 104 -0.78 -2.10 4.13
CA SER A 104 -0.16 -3.04 3.20
C SER A 104 1.16 -2.53 2.68
N HIS A 105 2.08 -3.45 2.37
CA HIS A 105 3.29 -3.14 1.61
C HIS A 105 3.53 -4.17 0.52
N VAL A 106 4.11 -3.72 -0.58
CA VAL A 106 4.44 -4.59 -1.72
C VAL A 106 5.70 -5.38 -1.38
N VAL A 107 5.60 -6.70 -1.42
CA VAL A 107 6.72 -7.63 -1.23
C VAL A 107 7.51 -7.75 -2.51
N TRP A 108 6.80 -7.90 -3.65
CA TRP A 108 7.40 -7.91 -4.99
C TRP A 108 6.38 -7.54 -6.06
N ARG A 109 6.90 -7.13 -7.21
CA ARG A 109 6.17 -6.92 -8.46
C ARG A 109 6.80 -7.76 -9.56
N GLU A 110 5.99 -8.16 -10.51
CA GLU A 110 6.40 -8.88 -11.71
C GLU A 110 5.68 -8.31 -12.91
N THR A 111 6.45 -7.97 -13.94
CA THR A 111 5.92 -7.60 -15.26
C THR A 111 6.64 -8.44 -16.29
N SER A 112 5.89 -9.21 -17.07
CA SER A 112 6.46 -10.17 -18.03
C SER A 112 5.56 -10.41 -19.22
N ASP A 113 6.16 -10.60 -20.38
CA ASP A 113 5.50 -11.10 -21.59
C ASP A 113 5.44 -12.62 -21.55
N LEU A 114 4.26 -13.20 -21.57
CA LEU A 114 4.01 -14.62 -21.54
C LEU A 114 3.39 -15.12 -22.83
N THR A 115 3.94 -16.21 -23.36
CA THR A 115 3.36 -16.99 -24.48
C THR A 115 3.45 -18.47 -24.13
N PRO A 116 2.68 -19.38 -24.78
CA PRO A 116 2.72 -20.81 -24.46
C PRO A 116 4.08 -21.48 -24.61
N ASP A 117 4.92 -20.97 -25.49
CA ASP A 117 6.26 -21.47 -25.85
C ASP A 117 7.37 -20.91 -24.96
N ARG A 118 7.09 -19.91 -24.15
CA ARG A 118 8.07 -19.40 -23.19
C ARG A 118 8.05 -20.17 -21.87
N PRO A 119 9.23 -20.29 -21.22
CA PRO A 119 9.28 -20.89 -19.90
C PRO A 119 8.42 -20.10 -18.92
N PRO A 120 7.85 -20.77 -17.92
CA PRO A 120 7.06 -20.10 -16.90
C PRO A 120 7.92 -19.13 -16.06
N VAL A 121 7.33 -18.04 -15.65
CA VAL A 121 7.92 -17.14 -14.65
C VAL A 121 7.58 -17.67 -13.27
N VAL A 122 8.59 -17.76 -12.41
CA VAL A 122 8.43 -18.27 -11.04
C VAL A 122 8.92 -17.22 -10.06
N ARG A 123 8.09 -16.95 -9.04
CA ARG A 123 8.43 -16.11 -7.91
C ARG A 123 8.26 -16.89 -6.62
N GLN A 124 9.16 -16.68 -5.69
CA GLN A 124 9.09 -17.25 -4.35
C GLN A 124 8.76 -16.16 -3.34
N VAL A 125 7.96 -16.52 -2.38
CA VAL A 125 7.74 -15.73 -1.17
C VAL A 125 7.98 -16.63 0.04
N ASN A 126 8.59 -16.06 1.06
CA ASN A 126 8.78 -16.72 2.36
C ASN A 126 7.85 -15.98 3.35
N PRO A 127 6.59 -16.41 3.47
CA PRO A 127 5.65 -15.74 4.33
C PRO A 127 6.04 -15.90 5.80
N SER A 128 5.93 -14.82 6.58
CA SER A 128 6.03 -14.91 8.03
C SER A 128 4.78 -15.61 8.57
N ARG A 129 4.95 -16.38 9.64
CA ARG A 129 3.82 -17.09 10.25
C ARG A 129 2.81 -16.11 10.82
N GLY A 130 1.56 -16.23 10.43
CA GLY A 130 0.46 -15.40 10.88
C GLY A 130 0.26 -14.11 10.09
N ASP A 131 1.11 -13.83 9.11
CA ASP A 131 0.89 -12.70 8.20
C ASP A 131 -0.05 -13.10 7.06
N ASP A 132 -0.90 -12.17 6.68
CA ASP A 132 -1.76 -12.30 5.50
C ASP A 132 -1.10 -11.65 4.29
N TYR A 133 -1.24 -12.30 3.14
CA TYR A 133 -0.74 -11.78 1.87
C TYR A 133 -1.85 -11.77 0.83
N ARG A 134 -1.75 -10.85 -0.12
CA ARG A 134 -2.64 -10.76 -1.27
C ARG A 134 -1.82 -10.75 -2.56
N LEU A 135 -2.05 -11.75 -3.40
CA LEU A 135 -1.54 -11.77 -4.76
C LEU A 135 -2.60 -11.18 -5.68
N THR A 136 -2.25 -10.09 -6.35
CA THR A 136 -3.05 -9.49 -7.41
C THR A 136 -2.37 -9.75 -8.74
N VAL A 137 -3.14 -10.26 -9.70
CA VAL A 137 -2.65 -10.57 -11.05
C VAL A 137 -3.59 -9.95 -12.06
N SER A 138 -3.04 -9.23 -13.01
CA SER A 138 -3.74 -8.74 -14.20
C SER A 138 -2.95 -9.06 -15.45
N CYS A 139 -3.60 -9.16 -16.59
CA CYS A 139 -2.90 -9.26 -17.87
C CYS A 139 -3.63 -8.48 -18.97
N SER A 140 -2.86 -7.94 -19.91
CA SER A 140 -3.31 -7.33 -21.15
C SER A 140 -2.90 -8.19 -22.36
N GLY A 141 -3.56 -7.97 -23.50
CA GLY A 141 -3.38 -8.76 -24.71
C GLY A 141 -4.56 -9.68 -25.04
N ASP A 142 -4.34 -10.60 -25.99
CA ASP A 142 -5.34 -11.54 -26.49
C ASP A 142 -5.25 -12.94 -25.84
N GLY A 143 -4.32 -13.07 -24.89
CA GLY A 143 -3.94 -14.33 -24.29
C GLY A 143 -4.72 -14.73 -23.03
N ALA A 144 -4.17 -15.76 -22.39
CA ALA A 144 -4.59 -16.21 -21.07
C ALA A 144 -3.38 -16.72 -20.29
N VAL A 145 -3.42 -16.56 -18.97
CA VAL A 145 -2.37 -16.93 -18.03
C VAL A 145 -2.91 -17.97 -17.05
N ALA A 146 -2.12 -19.00 -16.76
CA ALA A 146 -2.33 -19.87 -15.61
C ALA A 146 -1.46 -19.39 -14.47
N VAL A 147 -2.06 -19.20 -13.31
CA VAL A 147 -1.40 -18.89 -12.03
C VAL A 147 -1.46 -20.15 -11.17
N GLN A 148 -0.31 -20.69 -10.81
CA GLN A 148 -0.21 -21.86 -9.93
C GLN A 148 0.52 -21.46 -8.65
N LEU A 149 -0.09 -21.82 -7.53
CA LEU A 149 0.47 -21.67 -6.19
C LEU A 149 0.86 -23.04 -5.68
N SER A 150 2.05 -23.17 -5.09
CA SER A 150 2.50 -24.40 -4.43
C SER A 150 3.22 -24.05 -3.13
N GLY A 151 3.15 -24.96 -2.16
CA GLY A 151 3.68 -24.74 -0.81
C GLY A 151 2.73 -24.01 0.12
N THR A 152 1.48 -23.79 -0.28
CA THR A 152 0.45 -23.25 0.62
C THR A 152 -0.08 -24.34 1.54
N GLY A 153 -0.47 -23.98 2.78
CA GLY A 153 -1.05 -24.92 3.73
C GLY A 153 -2.36 -25.60 3.24
N SER A 154 -3.05 -24.95 2.28
CA SER A 154 -4.26 -25.48 1.64
C SER A 154 -3.98 -26.39 0.42
N GLY A 155 -2.73 -26.67 0.13
CA GLY A 155 -2.30 -27.44 -1.05
C GLY A 155 -2.09 -26.62 -2.31
N ASP A 156 -1.75 -27.30 -3.41
CA ASP A 156 -1.50 -26.64 -4.69
C ASP A 156 -2.81 -26.12 -5.31
N ALA A 157 -2.80 -24.86 -5.68
CA ALA A 157 -3.94 -24.21 -6.34
C ALA A 157 -3.55 -23.72 -7.73
N ARG A 158 -4.42 -23.96 -8.73
CA ARG A 158 -4.26 -23.43 -10.09
C ARG A 158 -5.48 -22.63 -10.48
N ARG A 159 -5.25 -21.43 -11.01
CA ARG A 159 -6.28 -20.52 -11.52
C ARG A 159 -5.95 -20.08 -12.93
N PHE A 160 -6.97 -19.75 -13.69
CA PHE A 160 -6.83 -19.24 -15.05
C PHE A 160 -7.38 -17.84 -15.13
N LEU A 161 -6.61 -16.96 -15.77
CA LEU A 161 -6.98 -15.57 -16.02
C LEU A 161 -6.98 -15.32 -17.52
N ARG A 162 -8.10 -14.86 -18.07
CA ARG A 162 -8.14 -14.28 -19.41
C ARG A 162 -7.65 -12.85 -19.34
N CYS A 163 -6.85 -12.41 -20.32
CA CYS A 163 -6.39 -11.04 -20.38
C CYS A 163 -7.56 -10.05 -20.56
N GLY A 164 -7.40 -8.86 -20.00
CA GLY A 164 -8.47 -7.91 -19.74
C GLY A 164 -9.14 -8.08 -18.37
N GLY A 165 -8.86 -9.18 -17.65
CA GLY A 165 -9.36 -9.44 -16.31
C GLY A 165 -8.33 -9.22 -15.21
N ARG A 166 -8.79 -9.37 -13.96
CA ARG A 166 -7.99 -9.30 -12.73
C ARG A 166 -8.33 -10.49 -11.84
N LEU A 167 -7.31 -11.05 -11.19
CA LEU A 167 -7.41 -12.14 -10.24
C LEU A 167 -6.81 -11.67 -8.91
N GLU A 168 -7.52 -11.89 -7.82
CA GLU A 168 -7.01 -11.65 -6.46
C GLU A 168 -7.04 -12.97 -5.69
N LEU A 169 -5.91 -13.34 -5.11
CA LEU A 169 -5.75 -14.57 -4.33
C LEU A 169 -5.21 -14.22 -2.95
N PRO A 170 -5.93 -14.56 -1.89
CA PRO A 170 -5.39 -14.51 -0.54
C PRO A 170 -4.38 -15.64 -0.35
N LEU A 171 -3.29 -15.34 0.34
CA LEU A 171 -2.26 -16.29 0.75
C LEU A 171 -2.08 -16.15 2.26
N LEU A 172 -2.24 -17.24 2.97
CA LEU A 172 -2.07 -17.27 4.42
C LEU A 172 -0.65 -17.77 4.73
N GLY A 173 0.04 -17.09 5.61
CA GLY A 173 1.35 -17.47 6.13
C GLY A 173 1.30 -18.58 7.18
N ASP A 174 0.38 -19.55 7.05
CA ASP A 174 0.06 -20.53 8.08
C ASP A 174 1.25 -21.43 8.45
N THR A 175 2.02 -21.85 7.44
CA THR A 175 3.10 -22.84 7.62
C THR A 175 4.47 -22.23 7.84
N GLY A 176 4.67 -20.94 7.43
CA GLY A 176 5.99 -20.33 7.33
C GLY A 176 6.89 -21.00 6.28
N ALA A 177 6.34 -21.92 5.48
CA ALA A 177 7.06 -22.57 4.38
C ALA A 177 7.11 -21.65 3.14
N PRO A 178 8.14 -21.79 2.29
CA PRO A 178 8.21 -21.07 1.04
C PRO A 178 7.01 -21.36 0.14
N VAL A 179 6.38 -20.32 -0.39
CA VAL A 179 5.32 -20.43 -1.40
C VAL A 179 5.90 -20.05 -2.75
N LEU A 180 5.67 -20.90 -3.75
CA LEU A 180 6.04 -20.64 -5.13
C LEU A 180 4.80 -20.20 -5.92
N VAL A 181 4.93 -19.10 -6.64
CA VAL A 181 3.95 -18.58 -7.57
C VAL A 181 4.50 -18.76 -8.98
N ARG A 182 3.82 -19.55 -9.80
CA ARG A 182 4.21 -19.82 -11.19
C ARG A 182 3.19 -19.23 -12.14
N PHE A 183 3.66 -18.42 -13.09
CA PHE A 183 2.88 -17.85 -14.17
C PHE A 183 3.24 -18.53 -15.48
N THR A 184 2.24 -19.02 -16.21
CA THR A 184 2.44 -19.72 -17.50
C THR A 184 1.49 -19.14 -18.53
N GLY A 185 2.00 -18.76 -19.70
CA GLY A 185 1.15 -18.44 -20.85
C GLY A 185 0.41 -19.69 -21.31
N VAL A 186 -0.92 -19.61 -21.46
CA VAL A 186 -1.76 -20.75 -21.86
C VAL A 186 -2.11 -20.69 -23.33
N ARG A 187 -2.36 -19.49 -23.83
CA ARG A 187 -2.68 -19.21 -25.25
C ARG A 187 -2.42 -17.74 -25.55
N GLY A 188 -2.20 -17.41 -26.82
CA GLY A 188 -2.00 -16.04 -27.28
C GLY A 188 -0.81 -15.36 -26.59
N ARG A 189 -0.76 -14.05 -26.70
CA ARG A 189 0.23 -13.22 -25.98
C ARG A 189 -0.43 -12.53 -24.80
N ALA A 190 0.23 -12.60 -23.65
CA ALA A 190 -0.22 -11.95 -22.42
C ALA A 190 0.91 -11.12 -21.83
N GLU A 191 0.69 -9.83 -21.67
CA GLU A 191 1.51 -8.96 -20.86
C GLU A 191 1.01 -9.06 -19.42
N LEU A 192 1.78 -9.73 -18.57
CA LEU A 192 1.48 -9.97 -17.17
C LEU A 192 1.89 -8.77 -16.33
N ASP A 193 1.03 -8.36 -15.41
CA ASP A 193 1.35 -7.53 -14.25
C ASP A 193 0.86 -8.25 -12.99
N ALA A 194 1.78 -8.55 -12.08
CA ALA A 194 1.46 -9.22 -10.84
C ALA A 194 2.14 -8.53 -9.65
N ARG A 195 1.44 -8.50 -8.53
CA ARG A 195 1.87 -7.85 -7.30
C ARG A 195 1.49 -8.68 -6.09
N LEU A 196 2.47 -8.92 -5.22
CA LEU A 196 2.24 -9.51 -3.90
C LEU A 196 2.35 -8.43 -2.83
N GLU A 197 1.32 -8.33 -2.00
CA GLU A 197 1.25 -7.41 -0.86
C GLU A 197 1.15 -8.21 0.44
N ALA A 198 1.90 -7.80 1.46
CA ALA A 198 1.65 -8.22 2.84
C ALA A 198 0.63 -7.26 3.47
N LEU A 199 -0.25 -7.79 4.30
CA LEU A 199 -1.38 -7.11 4.93
C LEU A 199 -1.23 -7.17 6.46
N TYR A 200 -1.46 -6.04 7.14
CA TYR A 200 -1.36 -5.90 8.59
C TYR A 200 -2.61 -5.24 9.18
#